data_60135ef54458d654387b742a487ea1b3
#
_entry.id   60135ef54458d654387b742a487ea1b3
#
_cell.length_a   1.000
_cell.length_b   1.000
_cell.length_c   1.000
_cell.angle_alpha   90.00
_cell.angle_beta   90.00
_cell.angle_gamma   90.00
#
_symmetry.space_group_name_H-M   'P 1'
#
loop_
_entity.id
_entity.type
_entity.pdbx_description
1 polymer ?
#
loop_
_entity_poly.entity_id
_entity_poly.type
_entity_poly.pdbx_seq_one_letter_code
_entity_poly.pdbx_strand_id
1 'polypeptide(L)'
;PVDGHDIDAMDKAIAEAKAEEHRPTLIIAKTVIGFGSPNRAGTAKAHGEALGDEEIAATKAKLGWKYGPFEVPEAVYAAMDARPAGKAMEDAWNKMFVDYAKAYPELASELKRRLAGDLPAGFDDVVFEALCNAQAAAESVATRKASQKALNALAPSLPELLGGSADLTGSNLTNWTGVERLTHDNMLGRHISYGVREFGMAGIQNGIALYGGFIPFSATFLTFSDYARNALRMASLMKLRSIFVFTHDSIGLGEDGPTHQSIEHVASLRLIPGFDVWRPADTVESIVAWDAALERRDGPSALIFSRQTVAFCEERDEVDADAIARGAYVAAEAPAGAGKAEVIIAATGSE
;
A
#
# COMPACT_ATOMS: atom_id res chain seq x y z
N PRO A 1 23.60 19.88 9.99
CA PRO A 1 22.66 21.02 10.13
C PRO A 1 23.12 22.21 9.31
N VAL A 2 22.19 22.89 8.66
CA VAL A 2 22.42 24.04 7.79
C VAL A 2 21.34 25.11 8.02
N ASP A 3 21.64 26.37 7.78
CA ASP A 3 20.62 27.42 7.74
C ASP A 3 19.75 27.22 6.48
N GLY A 4 18.48 26.88 6.68
CA GLY A 4 17.53 26.63 5.57
C GLY A 4 17.07 27.91 4.86
N HIS A 5 17.45 29.10 5.33
CA HIS A 5 17.21 30.38 4.66
C HIS A 5 18.43 30.89 3.89
N ASP A 6 19.58 30.22 4.02
CA ASP A 6 20.79 30.48 3.24
C ASP A 6 20.81 29.52 2.02
N ILE A 7 20.52 30.10 0.84
CA ILE A 7 20.41 29.33 -0.42
C ILE A 7 21.76 28.71 -0.80
N ASP A 8 22.85 29.42 -0.61
CA ASP A 8 24.21 28.92 -0.96
C ASP A 8 24.65 27.81 -0.03
N ALA A 9 24.32 27.89 1.26
CA ALA A 9 24.57 26.82 2.22
C ALA A 9 23.74 25.56 1.92
N MET A 10 22.47 25.74 1.50
CA MET A 10 21.61 24.63 1.08
C MET A 10 22.11 23.96 -0.19
N ASP A 11 22.50 24.73 -1.22
CA ASP A 11 23.03 24.20 -2.48
C ASP A 11 24.31 23.39 -2.22
N LYS A 12 25.23 23.91 -1.41
CA LYS A 12 26.43 23.19 -1.00
C LYS A 12 26.10 21.87 -0.28
N ALA A 13 25.16 21.88 0.66
CA ALA A 13 24.76 20.68 1.38
C ALA A 13 24.14 19.61 0.45
N ILE A 14 23.37 20.03 -0.54
CA ILE A 14 22.80 19.15 -1.57
C ILE A 14 23.89 18.57 -2.46
N ALA A 15 24.85 19.40 -2.89
CA ALA A 15 25.97 18.96 -3.70
C ALA A 15 26.83 17.91 -2.96
N GLU A 16 27.13 18.14 -1.68
CA GLU A 16 27.84 17.20 -0.81
C GLU A 16 27.06 15.87 -0.66
N ALA A 17 25.73 15.95 -0.47
CA ALA A 17 24.87 14.77 -0.37
C ALA A 17 24.85 13.94 -1.66
N LYS A 18 24.85 14.59 -2.83
CA LYS A 18 24.93 13.94 -4.14
C LYS A 18 26.27 13.28 -4.42
N ALA A 19 27.35 13.78 -3.83
CA ALA A 19 28.69 13.23 -3.97
C ALA A 19 28.97 12.06 -3.03
N GLU A 20 28.14 11.85 -2.01
CA GLU A 20 28.27 10.71 -1.09
C GLU A 20 27.57 9.47 -1.69
N GLU A 21 28.34 8.47 -2.11
CA GLU A 21 27.84 7.26 -2.78
C GLU A 21 27.71 6.05 -1.84
N HIS A 22 28.26 6.12 -0.62
CA HIS A 22 28.39 4.95 0.26
C HIS A 22 27.45 4.98 1.47
N ARG A 23 26.92 6.15 1.81
CA ARG A 23 26.10 6.35 3.01
C ARG A 23 24.91 7.27 2.71
N PRO A 24 23.73 7.03 3.33
CA PRO A 24 22.63 7.96 3.27
C PRO A 24 23.02 9.29 3.94
N THR A 25 22.55 10.41 3.38
CA THR A 25 22.80 11.74 3.90
C THR A 25 21.50 12.37 4.43
N LEU A 26 21.50 12.83 5.67
CA LEU A 26 20.42 13.60 6.28
C LEU A 26 20.83 15.08 6.37
N ILE A 27 20.12 15.94 5.64
CA ILE A 27 20.28 17.41 5.74
C ILE A 27 19.24 17.94 6.73
N ILE A 28 19.71 18.55 7.83
CA ILE A 28 18.86 19.17 8.84
C ILE A 28 18.86 20.68 8.58
N ALA A 29 17.82 21.17 7.90
CA ALA A 29 17.64 22.59 7.59
C ALA A 29 16.95 23.31 8.77
N LYS A 30 17.61 24.28 9.39
CA LYS A 30 17.01 25.12 10.42
C LYS A 30 16.28 26.27 9.76
N THR A 31 14.99 26.41 10.03
CA THR A 31 14.13 27.44 9.44
C THR A 31 13.31 28.15 10.50
N VAL A 32 12.77 29.30 10.15
CA VAL A 32 11.81 30.05 10.96
C VAL A 32 10.49 30.09 10.20
N ILE A 33 9.41 29.60 10.80
CA ILE A 33 8.08 29.65 10.19
C ILE A 33 7.70 31.11 9.89
N GLY A 34 7.15 31.35 8.69
CA GLY A 34 6.78 32.70 8.26
C GLY A 34 8.00 33.63 8.05
N PHE A 35 9.16 33.04 7.68
CA PHE A 35 10.38 33.82 7.39
C PHE A 35 10.08 35.01 6.46
N GLY A 36 10.63 36.18 6.79
CA GLY A 36 10.39 37.43 6.05
C GLY A 36 9.20 38.23 6.57
N SER A 37 8.24 37.64 7.28
CA SER A 37 7.13 38.41 7.88
C SER A 37 7.58 39.17 9.11
N PRO A 38 7.45 40.52 9.14
CA PRO A 38 7.95 41.36 10.24
C PRO A 38 7.28 41.02 11.58
N ASN A 39 5.96 40.77 11.58
CA ASN A 39 5.18 40.68 12.79
C ASN A 39 4.70 39.23 13.11
N ARG A 40 4.84 38.28 12.15
CA ARG A 40 4.32 36.92 12.34
C ARG A 40 5.38 35.85 12.26
N ALA A 41 6.60 36.13 11.78
CA ALA A 41 7.68 35.14 11.76
C ALA A 41 7.95 34.58 13.15
N GLY A 42 8.10 33.22 13.24
CA GLY A 42 8.34 32.52 14.49
C GLY A 42 7.13 32.38 15.42
N THR A 43 5.95 32.80 14.99
CA THR A 43 4.72 32.71 15.79
C THR A 43 3.75 31.64 15.31
N ALA A 44 2.87 31.14 16.19
CA ALA A 44 1.81 30.22 15.85
C ALA A 44 0.84 30.76 14.78
N LYS A 45 0.65 32.09 14.70
CA LYS A 45 -0.20 32.72 13.71
C LYS A 45 0.30 32.52 12.26
N ALA A 46 1.61 32.37 12.07
CA ALA A 46 2.16 32.05 10.74
C ALA A 46 1.83 30.64 10.25
N HIS A 47 1.38 29.75 11.15
CA HIS A 47 1.05 28.36 10.79
C HIS A 47 -0.35 28.22 10.16
N GLY A 48 -1.36 28.83 10.73
CA GLY A 48 -2.76 28.53 10.38
C GLY A 48 -3.62 29.71 9.95
N GLU A 49 -3.09 30.94 9.97
CA GLU A 49 -3.83 32.15 9.60
C GLU A 49 -3.28 32.79 8.32
N ALA A 50 -4.14 33.35 7.50
CA ALA A 50 -3.72 34.19 6.40
C ALA A 50 -2.96 35.41 6.95
N LEU A 51 -1.88 35.81 6.26
CA LEU A 51 -1.09 36.95 6.70
C LEU A 51 -1.90 38.27 6.69
N GLY A 52 -2.84 38.41 5.74
CA GLY A 52 -3.57 39.65 5.48
C GLY A 52 -2.76 40.63 4.64
N ASP A 53 -3.45 41.58 4.02
CA ASP A 53 -2.87 42.47 2.99
C ASP A 53 -1.72 43.37 3.54
N GLU A 54 -1.88 43.87 4.74
CA GLU A 54 -0.85 44.72 5.37
C GLU A 54 0.44 43.94 5.66
N GLU A 55 0.32 42.74 6.22
CA GLU A 55 1.47 41.90 6.54
C GLU A 55 2.13 41.33 5.27
N ILE A 56 1.34 41.02 4.22
CA ILE A 56 1.87 40.65 2.91
C ILE A 56 2.70 41.79 2.32
N ALA A 57 2.19 43.01 2.35
CA ALA A 57 2.92 44.20 1.86
C ALA A 57 4.23 44.42 2.63
N ALA A 58 4.19 44.33 3.96
CA ALA A 58 5.36 44.44 4.81
C ALA A 58 6.39 43.33 4.57
N THR A 59 5.91 42.06 4.37
CA THR A 59 6.76 40.90 4.04
C THR A 59 7.44 41.07 2.69
N LYS A 60 6.69 41.50 1.66
CA LYS A 60 7.25 41.78 0.33
C LYS A 60 8.32 42.88 0.40
N ALA A 61 8.05 43.97 1.14
CA ALA A 61 9.00 45.04 1.32
C ALA A 61 10.30 44.57 2.00
N LYS A 62 10.19 43.77 3.06
CA LYS A 62 11.33 43.17 3.78
C LYS A 62 12.16 42.23 2.92
N LEU A 63 11.50 41.43 2.07
CA LEU A 63 12.15 40.47 1.16
C LEU A 63 12.62 41.13 -0.15
N GLY A 64 12.37 42.45 -0.36
CA GLY A 64 12.73 43.15 -1.58
C GLY A 64 11.89 42.79 -2.81
N TRP A 65 10.72 42.18 -2.62
CA TRP A 65 9.80 41.77 -3.69
C TRP A 65 8.96 42.99 -4.13
N LYS A 66 9.15 43.44 -5.38
CA LYS A 66 8.58 44.70 -5.88
C LYS A 66 7.31 44.51 -6.72
N TYR A 67 6.92 43.27 -6.97
CA TYR A 67 5.84 42.95 -7.91
C TYR A 67 4.49 42.83 -7.20
N GLY A 68 3.41 43.04 -7.94
CA GLY A 68 2.04 42.98 -7.46
C GLY A 68 1.58 41.55 -7.05
N PRO A 69 0.34 41.39 -6.60
CA PRO A 69 -0.23 40.08 -6.37
C PRO A 69 -0.25 39.26 -7.68
N PHE A 70 0.22 38.01 -7.60
CA PHE A 70 0.31 37.09 -8.75
C PHE A 70 1.16 37.56 -9.94
N GLU A 71 1.89 38.64 -9.78
CA GLU A 71 2.85 39.13 -10.79
C GLU A 71 4.22 38.47 -10.56
N VAL A 72 4.69 37.72 -11.56
CA VAL A 72 6.01 37.06 -11.54
C VAL A 72 6.80 37.58 -12.75
N PRO A 73 8.03 38.11 -12.56
CA PRO A 73 8.83 38.61 -13.66
C PRO A 73 9.22 37.52 -14.64
N GLU A 74 9.33 37.90 -15.94
CA GLU A 74 9.72 36.97 -17.01
C GLU A 74 11.07 36.28 -16.74
N ALA A 75 12.01 37.02 -16.13
CA ALA A 75 13.30 36.42 -15.73
C ALA A 75 13.18 35.24 -14.74
N VAL A 76 12.17 35.29 -13.85
CA VAL A 76 11.90 34.18 -12.92
C VAL A 76 11.28 33.01 -13.67
N TYR A 77 10.32 33.27 -14.58
CA TYR A 77 9.77 32.19 -15.43
C TYR A 77 10.87 31.51 -16.24
N ALA A 78 11.75 32.31 -16.89
CA ALA A 78 12.85 31.75 -17.67
C ALA A 78 13.85 30.94 -16.82
N ALA A 79 14.16 31.42 -15.60
CA ALA A 79 15.07 30.71 -14.70
C ALA A 79 14.48 29.40 -14.14
N MET A 80 13.15 29.36 -13.94
CA MET A 80 12.43 28.19 -13.40
C MET A 80 11.93 27.24 -14.49
N ASP A 81 12.07 27.58 -15.77
CA ASP A 81 11.62 26.72 -16.87
C ASP A 81 12.54 25.50 -17.05
N ALA A 82 12.16 24.41 -16.39
CA ALA A 82 12.86 23.13 -16.47
C ALA A 82 12.52 22.27 -17.70
N ARG A 83 11.59 22.71 -18.57
CA ARG A 83 11.13 21.92 -19.73
C ARG A 83 12.27 21.56 -20.70
N PRO A 84 13.19 22.45 -21.10
CA PRO A 84 14.28 22.09 -22.00
C PRO A 84 15.26 21.09 -21.35
N ALA A 85 15.61 21.32 -20.07
CA ALA A 85 16.50 20.41 -19.35
C ALA A 85 15.84 19.04 -19.12
N GLY A 86 14.56 19.02 -18.72
CA GLY A 86 13.77 17.80 -18.53
C GLY A 86 13.68 16.98 -19.82
N LYS A 87 13.40 17.66 -20.97
CA LYS A 87 13.37 16.99 -22.26
C LYS A 87 14.72 16.36 -22.64
N ALA A 88 15.82 17.05 -22.40
CA ALA A 88 17.14 16.51 -22.68
C ALA A 88 17.46 15.27 -21.82
N MET A 89 17.06 15.28 -20.56
CA MET A 89 17.22 14.12 -19.66
C MET A 89 16.34 12.96 -20.10
N GLU A 90 15.09 13.20 -20.47
CA GLU A 90 14.16 12.19 -20.98
C GLU A 90 14.67 11.56 -22.28
N ASP A 91 15.14 12.37 -23.23
CA ASP A 91 15.69 11.88 -24.50
C ASP A 91 16.95 11.00 -24.26
N ALA A 92 17.82 11.39 -23.33
CA ALA A 92 18.98 10.60 -22.95
C ALA A 92 18.59 9.26 -22.31
N TRP A 93 17.61 9.29 -21.40
CA TRP A 93 17.07 8.07 -20.76
C TRP A 93 16.41 7.15 -21.79
N ASN A 94 15.58 7.68 -22.68
CA ASN A 94 14.91 6.90 -23.71
C ASN A 94 15.91 6.21 -24.65
N LYS A 95 16.98 6.92 -25.04
CA LYS A 95 18.05 6.33 -25.85
C LYS A 95 18.75 5.19 -25.08
N MET A 96 19.12 5.40 -23.86
CA MET A 96 19.73 4.37 -23.00
C MET A 96 18.82 3.16 -22.86
N PHE A 97 17.51 3.39 -22.64
CA PHE A 97 16.55 2.31 -22.49
C PHE A 97 16.33 1.51 -23.78
N VAL A 98 16.37 2.16 -24.95
CA VAL A 98 16.35 1.47 -26.27
C VAL A 98 17.55 0.53 -26.42
N ASP A 99 18.75 0.98 -26.02
CA ASP A 99 19.95 0.16 -26.10
C ASP A 99 19.92 -0.98 -25.07
N TYR A 100 19.43 -0.71 -23.85
CA TYR A 100 19.16 -1.73 -22.84
C TYR A 100 18.18 -2.81 -23.31
N ALA A 101 17.07 -2.40 -23.96
CA ALA A 101 16.05 -3.32 -24.45
C ALA A 101 16.55 -4.22 -25.59
N LYS A 102 17.54 -3.77 -26.38
CA LYS A 102 18.21 -4.62 -27.37
C LYS A 102 19.13 -5.65 -26.73
N ALA A 103 19.85 -5.25 -25.67
CA ALA A 103 20.80 -6.12 -24.98
C ALA A 103 20.08 -7.13 -24.04
N TYR A 104 18.97 -6.71 -23.41
CA TYR A 104 18.22 -7.46 -22.40
C TYR A 104 16.71 -7.39 -22.64
N PRO A 105 16.18 -8.00 -23.73
CA PRO A 105 14.78 -7.82 -24.14
C PRO A 105 13.77 -8.31 -23.10
N GLU A 106 14.05 -9.42 -22.42
CA GLU A 106 13.17 -9.98 -21.38
C GLU A 106 13.11 -9.09 -20.15
N LEU A 107 14.26 -8.62 -19.66
CA LEU A 107 14.32 -7.72 -18.50
C LEU A 107 13.66 -6.36 -18.79
N ALA A 108 13.84 -5.84 -20.01
CA ALA A 108 13.19 -4.61 -20.42
C ALA A 108 11.66 -4.74 -20.54
N SER A 109 11.18 -5.90 -21.04
CA SER A 109 9.75 -6.21 -21.10
C SER A 109 9.17 -6.33 -19.69
N GLU A 110 9.85 -7.05 -18.80
CA GLU A 110 9.44 -7.22 -17.41
C GLU A 110 9.41 -5.88 -16.65
N LEU A 111 10.41 -5.02 -16.84
CA LEU A 111 10.40 -3.69 -16.23
C LEU A 111 9.20 -2.86 -16.70
N LYS A 112 8.91 -2.87 -18.02
CA LYS A 112 7.74 -2.16 -18.57
C LYS A 112 6.44 -2.68 -17.99
N ARG A 113 6.27 -4.00 -17.93
CA ARG A 113 5.09 -4.65 -17.34
C ARG A 113 4.87 -4.20 -15.89
N ARG A 114 5.92 -4.28 -15.07
CA ARG A 114 5.83 -3.87 -13.65
C ARG A 114 5.53 -2.39 -13.47
N LEU A 115 6.16 -1.52 -14.27
CA LEU A 115 5.90 -0.07 -14.21
C LEU A 115 4.49 0.29 -14.70
N ALA A 116 3.94 -0.49 -15.65
CA ALA A 116 2.54 -0.35 -16.06
C ALA A 116 1.56 -0.88 -14.99
N GLY A 117 2.04 -1.66 -14.02
CA GLY A 117 1.23 -2.30 -12.99
C GLY A 117 0.48 -3.53 -13.51
N ASP A 118 0.85 -4.07 -14.66
CA ASP A 118 0.21 -5.25 -15.25
C ASP A 118 0.68 -6.53 -14.53
N LEU A 119 -0.24 -7.46 -14.30
CA LEU A 119 0.09 -8.79 -13.82
C LEU A 119 0.77 -9.62 -14.92
N PRO A 120 1.53 -10.68 -14.57
CA PRO A 120 2.17 -11.53 -15.55
C PRO A 120 1.16 -12.20 -16.51
N ALA A 121 1.56 -12.40 -17.76
CA ALA A 121 0.74 -13.15 -18.70
C ALA A 121 0.50 -14.59 -18.16
N GLY A 122 -0.74 -15.07 -18.24
CA GLY A 122 -1.14 -16.38 -17.72
C GLY A 122 -1.33 -16.41 -16.20
N PHE A 123 -1.35 -15.24 -15.51
CA PHE A 123 -1.62 -15.22 -14.08
C PHE A 123 -3.04 -15.69 -13.75
N ASP A 124 -4.01 -15.39 -14.60
CA ASP A 124 -5.40 -15.88 -14.48
C ASP A 124 -5.49 -17.41 -14.48
N ASP A 125 -4.65 -18.09 -15.27
CA ASP A 125 -4.57 -19.56 -15.28
C ASP A 125 -4.06 -20.10 -13.93
N VAL A 126 -3.10 -19.40 -13.31
CA VAL A 126 -2.57 -19.75 -11.98
C VAL A 126 -3.66 -19.58 -10.91
N VAL A 127 -4.42 -18.50 -10.98
CA VAL A 127 -5.56 -18.26 -10.07
C VAL A 127 -6.61 -19.36 -10.26
N PHE A 128 -6.99 -19.63 -11.49
CA PHE A 128 -7.98 -20.68 -11.81
C PHE A 128 -7.56 -22.07 -11.29
N GLU A 129 -6.29 -22.46 -11.51
CA GLU A 129 -5.76 -23.71 -10.99
C GLU A 129 -5.80 -23.75 -9.45
N ALA A 130 -5.43 -22.65 -8.79
CA ALA A 130 -5.47 -22.53 -7.34
C ALA A 130 -6.90 -22.68 -6.80
N LEU A 131 -7.90 -22.08 -7.46
CA LEU A 131 -9.31 -22.18 -7.11
C LEU A 131 -9.82 -23.63 -7.26
N CYS A 132 -9.53 -24.29 -8.39
CA CYS A 132 -9.89 -25.68 -8.62
C CYS A 132 -9.30 -26.61 -7.55
N ASN A 133 -8.02 -26.43 -7.22
CA ASN A 133 -7.35 -27.21 -6.19
C ASN A 133 -7.94 -26.99 -4.80
N ALA A 134 -8.30 -25.75 -4.45
CA ALA A 134 -8.92 -25.39 -3.18
C ALA A 134 -10.32 -26.02 -3.05
N GLN A 135 -11.14 -25.94 -4.10
CA GLN A 135 -12.47 -26.54 -4.13
C GLN A 135 -12.39 -28.08 -4.03
N ALA A 136 -11.46 -28.70 -4.76
CA ALA A 136 -11.29 -30.16 -4.72
C ALA A 136 -10.78 -30.65 -3.36
N ALA A 137 -9.96 -29.89 -2.68
CA ALA A 137 -9.44 -30.23 -1.35
C ALA A 137 -10.49 -30.08 -0.24
N ALA A 138 -11.42 -29.11 -0.37
CA ALA A 138 -12.52 -28.84 0.56
C ALA A 138 -12.11 -28.83 2.04
N GLU A 139 -10.94 -28.23 2.34
CA GLU A 139 -10.35 -28.29 3.67
C GLU A 139 -10.91 -27.25 4.63
N SER A 140 -11.37 -27.71 5.79
CA SER A 140 -11.70 -26.83 6.92
C SER A 140 -10.43 -26.39 7.62
N VAL A 141 -10.07 -25.11 7.47
CA VAL A 141 -8.84 -24.51 8.01
C VAL A 141 -9.11 -23.12 8.56
N ALA A 142 -8.20 -22.60 9.41
CA ALA A 142 -8.20 -21.17 9.73
C ALA A 142 -7.99 -20.34 8.46
N THR A 143 -8.74 -19.25 8.25
CA THR A 143 -8.61 -18.49 7.00
C THR A 143 -7.25 -17.81 6.85
N ARG A 144 -6.51 -17.54 7.95
CA ARG A 144 -5.07 -17.17 7.85
C ARG A 144 -4.22 -18.26 7.18
N LYS A 145 -4.57 -19.56 7.39
CA LYS A 145 -3.91 -20.68 6.73
C LYS A 145 -4.34 -20.77 5.27
N ALA A 146 -5.61 -20.48 4.99
CA ALA A 146 -6.12 -20.36 3.64
C ALA A 146 -5.39 -19.26 2.85
N SER A 147 -5.17 -18.09 3.49
CA SER A 147 -4.35 -17.00 2.93
C SER A 147 -2.91 -17.46 2.64
N GLN A 148 -2.29 -18.25 3.52
CA GLN A 148 -0.96 -18.81 3.23
C GLN A 148 -0.97 -19.76 2.05
N LYS A 149 -2.03 -20.58 1.91
CA LYS A 149 -2.20 -21.44 0.73
C LYS A 149 -2.33 -20.62 -0.56
N ALA A 150 -3.09 -19.51 -0.52
CA ALA A 150 -3.17 -18.57 -1.63
C ALA A 150 -1.77 -17.99 -1.97
N LEU A 151 -1.02 -17.51 -0.97
CA LEU A 151 0.35 -17.03 -1.18
C LEU A 151 1.27 -18.10 -1.77
N ASN A 152 1.17 -19.37 -1.31
CA ASN A 152 1.96 -20.46 -1.88
C ASN A 152 1.64 -20.75 -3.36
N ALA A 153 0.38 -20.57 -3.76
CA ALA A 153 -0.04 -20.76 -5.15
C ALA A 153 0.33 -19.57 -6.04
N LEU A 154 0.07 -18.35 -5.59
CA LEU A 154 0.14 -17.15 -6.43
C LEU A 154 1.53 -16.47 -6.45
N ALA A 155 2.20 -16.39 -5.29
CA ALA A 155 3.44 -15.63 -5.14
C ALA A 155 4.63 -16.13 -5.98
N PRO A 156 4.76 -17.44 -6.32
CA PRO A 156 5.80 -17.90 -7.25
C PRO A 156 5.74 -17.25 -8.63
N SER A 157 4.52 -16.95 -9.12
CA SER A 157 4.28 -16.30 -10.42
C SER A 157 4.33 -14.78 -10.37
N LEU A 158 4.47 -14.18 -9.19
CA LEU A 158 4.47 -12.72 -8.96
C LEU A 158 5.81 -12.25 -8.38
N PRO A 159 6.86 -12.12 -9.19
CA PRO A 159 8.17 -11.70 -8.71
C PRO A 159 8.18 -10.28 -8.11
N GLU A 160 7.19 -9.45 -8.42
CA GLU A 160 6.97 -8.13 -7.85
C GLU A 160 6.25 -8.12 -6.50
N LEU A 161 5.70 -9.25 -6.04
CA LEU A 161 5.05 -9.32 -4.74
C LEU A 161 6.09 -9.25 -3.62
N LEU A 162 5.98 -8.24 -2.77
CA LEU A 162 6.95 -7.92 -1.72
C LEU A 162 6.23 -7.57 -0.42
N GLY A 163 6.53 -8.24 0.68
CA GLY A 163 5.88 -7.91 1.94
C GLY A 163 6.27 -8.79 3.11
N GLY A 164 5.51 -8.71 4.20
CA GLY A 164 5.78 -9.45 5.44
C GLY A 164 4.92 -8.96 6.59
N SER A 165 5.40 -9.10 7.82
CA SER A 165 4.61 -8.80 9.03
C SER A 165 5.36 -7.93 10.03
N ALA A 166 4.59 -7.28 10.92
CA ALA A 166 5.07 -6.55 12.08
C ALA A 166 5.49 -7.52 13.20
N ASP A 167 6.56 -8.29 12.95
CA ASP A 167 7.11 -9.32 13.84
C ASP A 167 6.13 -10.48 14.18
N LEU A 168 5.15 -10.70 13.32
CA LEU A 168 4.07 -11.69 13.50
C LEU A 168 3.99 -12.70 12.36
N THR A 169 5.06 -12.90 11.58
CA THR A 169 5.05 -13.77 10.39
C THR A 169 4.54 -15.17 10.69
N GLY A 170 4.98 -15.78 11.79
CA GLY A 170 4.54 -17.13 12.20
C GLY A 170 3.07 -17.19 12.63
N SER A 171 2.50 -16.09 13.12
CA SER A 171 1.10 -15.99 13.52
C SER A 171 0.19 -15.59 12.36
N ASN A 172 0.63 -14.64 11.54
CA ASN A 172 -0.13 -14.16 10.37
C ASN A 172 -0.03 -15.09 9.17
N LEU A 173 0.97 -15.99 9.15
CA LEU A 173 1.25 -16.92 8.06
C LEU A 173 1.45 -16.20 6.71
N THR A 174 2.27 -15.14 6.71
CA THR A 174 2.53 -14.27 5.55
C THR A 174 3.79 -14.62 4.77
N ASN A 175 4.37 -15.77 5.05
CA ASN A 175 5.44 -16.36 4.27
C ASN A 175 4.90 -17.48 3.36
N TRP A 176 5.60 -17.72 2.26
CA TRP A 176 5.33 -18.84 1.37
C TRP A 176 6.59 -19.68 1.17
N THR A 177 6.42 -20.89 0.63
CA THR A 177 7.52 -21.84 0.43
C THR A 177 8.60 -21.25 -0.48
N GLY A 178 9.84 -21.26 -0.02
CA GLY A 178 10.98 -20.75 -0.78
C GLY A 178 11.15 -19.23 -0.75
N VAL A 179 10.29 -18.47 -0.04
CA VAL A 179 10.52 -17.03 0.10
C VAL A 179 11.73 -16.76 1.00
N GLU A 180 12.60 -15.88 0.55
CA GLU A 180 13.76 -15.42 1.31
C GLU A 180 13.52 -14.02 1.90
N ARG A 181 14.20 -13.76 3.03
CA ARG A 181 14.15 -12.45 3.67
C ARG A 181 14.96 -11.42 2.89
N LEU A 182 14.38 -10.24 2.73
CA LEU A 182 15.09 -9.05 2.27
C LEU A 182 16.01 -8.57 3.40
N THR A 183 17.30 -8.58 3.15
CA THR A 183 18.34 -8.16 4.10
C THR A 183 19.43 -7.38 3.36
N HIS A 184 20.36 -6.79 4.11
CA HIS A 184 21.55 -6.16 3.52
C HIS A 184 22.34 -7.14 2.62
N ASP A 185 22.43 -8.41 3.01
CA ASP A 185 23.20 -9.42 2.30
C ASP A 185 22.38 -10.16 1.23
N ASN A 186 21.06 -10.00 1.22
CA ASN A 186 20.16 -10.56 0.24
C ASN A 186 19.12 -9.53 -0.21
N MET A 187 19.51 -8.72 -1.18
CA MET A 187 18.65 -7.67 -1.77
C MET A 187 17.59 -8.22 -2.72
N LEU A 188 17.61 -9.53 -3.03
CA LEU A 188 16.60 -10.19 -3.87
C LEU A 188 15.51 -10.87 -3.04
N GLY A 189 15.62 -10.87 -1.72
CA GLY A 189 14.61 -11.37 -0.82
C GLY A 189 13.30 -10.62 -0.96
N ARG A 190 12.18 -11.32 -0.85
CA ARG A 190 10.82 -10.76 -1.01
C ARG A 190 10.01 -10.75 0.29
N HIS A 191 10.60 -11.16 1.39
CA HIS A 191 9.97 -11.11 2.71
C HIS A 191 10.62 -10.03 3.58
N ILE A 192 9.82 -9.04 4.00
CA ILE A 192 10.27 -7.93 4.85
C ILE A 192 9.90 -8.21 6.29
N SER A 193 10.89 -8.17 7.18
CA SER A 193 10.68 -8.19 8.62
C SER A 193 10.56 -6.76 9.16
N TYR A 194 9.33 -6.26 9.28
CA TYR A 194 9.09 -4.85 9.66
C TYR A 194 9.37 -4.56 11.14
N GLY A 195 9.38 -5.60 12.01
CA GLY A 195 9.38 -5.44 13.45
C GLY A 195 8.03 -4.93 13.97
N VAL A 196 7.90 -4.73 15.27
CA VAL A 196 6.68 -4.22 15.91
C VAL A 196 6.55 -2.72 15.63
N ARG A 197 6.06 -2.37 14.44
CA ARG A 197 5.98 -0.98 13.90
C ARG A 197 4.85 -0.84 12.89
N GLU A 198 3.62 -1.03 13.29
CA GLU A 198 2.47 -1.10 12.39
C GLU A 198 2.31 0.17 11.54
N PHE A 199 2.46 1.35 12.13
CA PHE A 199 2.42 2.62 11.40
C PHE A 199 3.59 2.74 10.42
N GLY A 200 4.81 2.46 10.88
CA GLY A 200 6.02 2.50 10.05
C GLY A 200 5.97 1.46 8.93
N MET A 201 5.48 0.26 9.20
CA MET A 201 5.25 -0.80 8.22
C MET A 201 4.30 -0.34 7.12
N ALA A 202 3.13 0.17 7.48
CA ALA A 202 2.16 0.67 6.51
C ALA A 202 2.68 1.91 5.74
N GLY A 203 3.45 2.78 6.39
CA GLY A 203 4.11 3.92 5.74
C GLY A 203 5.17 3.49 4.72
N ILE A 204 6.01 2.50 5.06
CA ILE A 204 7.00 1.89 4.14
C ILE A 204 6.28 1.25 2.95
N GLN A 205 5.22 0.48 3.21
CA GLN A 205 4.40 -0.13 2.16
C GLN A 205 3.83 0.93 1.20
N ASN A 206 3.27 2.01 1.73
CA ASN A 206 2.76 3.11 0.91
C ASN A 206 3.87 3.74 0.05
N GLY A 207 5.08 3.88 0.60
CA GLY A 207 6.25 4.36 -0.15
C GLY A 207 6.66 3.41 -1.28
N ILE A 208 6.65 2.11 -1.06
CA ILE A 208 6.94 1.08 -2.08
C ILE A 208 5.91 1.14 -3.20
N ALA A 209 4.61 1.24 -2.85
CA ALA A 209 3.53 1.36 -3.84
C ALA A 209 3.67 2.64 -4.69
N LEU A 210 4.03 3.77 -4.08
CA LEU A 210 4.28 5.05 -4.78
C LEU A 210 5.49 4.99 -5.70
N TYR A 211 6.54 4.28 -5.31
CA TYR A 211 7.73 4.11 -6.15
C TYR A 211 7.41 3.34 -7.43
N GLY A 212 6.51 2.36 -7.34
CA GLY A 212 6.09 1.51 -8.45
C GLY A 212 7.00 0.30 -8.70
N GLY A 213 6.57 -0.59 -9.59
CA GLY A 213 7.31 -1.80 -9.96
C GLY A 213 7.20 -2.95 -8.97
N PHE A 214 6.54 -2.74 -7.82
CA PHE A 214 6.25 -3.74 -6.81
C PHE A 214 4.78 -3.69 -6.40
N ILE A 215 4.26 -4.84 -5.96
CA ILE A 215 2.96 -4.95 -5.29
C ILE A 215 3.26 -5.25 -3.81
N PRO A 216 3.18 -4.24 -2.94
CA PRO A 216 3.51 -4.44 -1.54
C PRO A 216 2.34 -4.96 -0.72
N PHE A 217 2.64 -5.84 0.25
CA PHE A 217 1.70 -6.21 1.29
C PHE A 217 2.34 -6.15 2.67
N SER A 218 1.51 -5.98 3.70
CA SER A 218 1.96 -6.06 5.09
C SER A 218 0.90 -6.68 5.98
N ALA A 219 1.32 -7.23 7.12
CA ALA A 219 0.42 -7.94 8.01
C ALA A 219 0.67 -7.66 9.48
N THR A 220 -0.42 -7.67 10.22
CA THR A 220 -0.48 -7.67 11.68
C THR A 220 -1.79 -8.29 12.15
N PHE A 221 -2.06 -8.35 13.46
CA PHE A 221 -3.39 -8.70 13.97
C PHE A 221 -4.38 -7.56 13.68
N LEU A 222 -5.66 -7.90 13.52
CA LEU A 222 -6.68 -6.91 13.18
C LEU A 222 -6.78 -5.80 14.23
N THR A 223 -6.69 -6.14 15.52
CA THR A 223 -6.70 -5.15 16.60
C THR A 223 -5.57 -4.12 16.46
N PHE A 224 -4.40 -4.52 15.93
CA PHE A 224 -3.26 -3.61 15.75
C PHE A 224 -3.38 -2.72 14.50
N SER A 225 -4.44 -2.89 13.70
CA SER A 225 -4.77 -1.91 12.65
C SER A 225 -4.99 -0.50 13.20
N ASP A 226 -5.35 -0.39 14.49
CA ASP A 226 -5.47 0.91 15.19
C ASP A 226 -4.15 1.68 15.19
N TYR A 227 -3.02 1.01 15.39
CA TYR A 227 -1.70 1.65 15.32
C TYR A 227 -1.34 2.10 13.91
N ALA A 228 -1.84 1.42 12.87
CA ALA A 228 -1.60 1.76 11.46
C ALA A 228 -2.65 2.70 10.87
N ARG A 229 -3.73 3.00 11.57
CA ARG A 229 -4.96 3.64 11.07
C ARG A 229 -4.72 4.81 10.13
N ASN A 230 -3.87 5.75 10.50
CA ASN A 230 -3.59 6.92 9.67
C ASN A 230 -2.91 6.55 8.35
N ALA A 231 -1.95 5.62 8.36
CA ALA A 231 -1.27 5.16 7.15
C ALA A 231 -2.22 4.40 6.21
N LEU A 232 -3.18 3.62 6.77
CA LEU A 232 -4.24 2.94 6.00
C LEU A 232 -5.13 3.96 5.28
N ARG A 233 -5.56 5.00 6.03
CA ARG A 233 -6.35 6.09 5.46
C ARG A 233 -5.58 6.84 4.37
N MET A 234 -4.28 7.05 4.55
CA MET A 234 -3.42 7.70 3.54
C MET A 234 -3.26 6.84 2.30
N ALA A 235 -3.14 5.51 2.41
CA ALA A 235 -3.13 4.62 1.26
C ALA A 235 -4.39 4.80 0.40
N SER A 236 -5.56 4.89 1.03
CA SER A 236 -6.83 5.16 0.34
C SER A 236 -6.89 6.54 -0.30
N LEU A 237 -6.50 7.59 0.45
CA LEU A 237 -6.48 8.97 -0.05
C LEU A 237 -5.56 9.12 -1.27
N MET A 238 -4.43 8.41 -1.28
CA MET A 238 -3.47 8.38 -2.38
C MET A 238 -3.82 7.35 -3.47
N LYS A 239 -4.89 6.58 -3.31
CA LYS A 239 -5.35 5.53 -4.24
C LYS A 239 -4.25 4.50 -4.55
N LEU A 240 -3.58 4.01 -3.52
CA LEU A 240 -2.45 3.10 -3.68
C LEU A 240 -2.91 1.64 -3.75
N ARG A 241 -2.31 0.88 -4.65
CA ARG A 241 -2.36 -0.59 -4.65
C ARG A 241 -1.51 -1.11 -3.49
N SER A 242 -2.11 -1.19 -2.32
CA SER A 242 -1.49 -1.65 -1.07
C SER A 242 -2.37 -2.72 -0.44
N ILE A 243 -1.82 -3.89 -0.12
CA ILE A 243 -2.57 -5.02 0.44
C ILE A 243 -2.23 -5.15 1.93
N PHE A 244 -3.24 -5.00 2.78
CA PHE A 244 -3.12 -5.11 4.22
C PHE A 244 -3.75 -6.42 4.69
N VAL A 245 -2.96 -7.31 5.25
CA VAL A 245 -3.40 -8.59 5.79
C VAL A 245 -3.58 -8.45 7.29
N PHE A 246 -4.80 -8.70 7.76
CA PHE A 246 -5.14 -8.67 9.18
C PHE A 246 -5.64 -10.05 9.62
N THR A 247 -5.00 -10.62 10.62
CA THR A 247 -5.42 -11.92 11.18
C THR A 247 -5.97 -11.75 12.60
N HIS A 248 -6.48 -12.84 13.19
CA HIS A 248 -7.08 -12.81 14.53
C HIS A 248 -8.27 -11.86 14.54
N ASP A 249 -9.24 -12.12 13.65
CA ASP A 249 -10.31 -11.23 13.22
C ASP A 249 -11.39 -10.94 14.26
N SER A 250 -11.51 -11.77 15.32
CA SER A 250 -12.67 -11.73 16.20
C SER A 250 -12.35 -12.26 17.60
N ILE A 251 -13.36 -12.35 18.45
CA ILE A 251 -13.29 -13.01 19.77
C ILE A 251 -12.91 -14.49 19.68
N GLY A 252 -13.07 -15.11 18.50
CA GLY A 252 -12.69 -16.50 18.22
C GLY A 252 -11.20 -16.78 18.28
N LEU A 253 -10.34 -15.76 18.43
CA LEU A 253 -8.91 -15.97 18.62
C LEU A 253 -8.56 -16.65 19.95
N GLY A 254 -9.42 -16.49 20.98
CA GLY A 254 -9.36 -17.25 22.24
C GLY A 254 -8.47 -16.63 23.31
N GLU A 255 -7.41 -17.32 23.71
CA GLU A 255 -6.63 -17.11 24.94
C GLU A 255 -5.83 -15.80 25.00
N ASP A 256 -5.57 -15.13 23.89
CA ASP A 256 -4.87 -13.83 23.88
C ASP A 256 -5.67 -12.72 24.60
N GLY A 257 -6.97 -12.92 24.75
CA GLY A 257 -7.85 -12.10 25.56
C GLY A 257 -8.27 -10.77 24.93
N PRO A 258 -8.94 -9.90 25.71
CA PRO A 258 -9.65 -8.73 25.19
C PRO A 258 -8.72 -7.66 24.55
N THR A 259 -7.44 -7.63 24.87
CA THR A 259 -6.49 -6.70 24.26
C THR A 259 -6.16 -7.05 22.80
N HIS A 260 -6.51 -8.26 22.35
CA HIS A 260 -6.26 -8.78 21.01
C HIS A 260 -7.55 -9.10 20.25
N GLN A 261 -8.68 -9.13 20.94
CA GLN A 261 -10.00 -9.48 20.38
C GLN A 261 -10.62 -8.27 19.68
N SER A 262 -10.67 -8.33 18.36
CA SER A 262 -11.23 -7.25 17.54
C SER A 262 -12.76 -7.28 17.57
N ILE A 263 -13.40 -6.12 17.71
CA ILE A 263 -14.86 -5.95 17.70
C ILE A 263 -15.28 -4.91 16.66
N GLU A 264 -14.89 -3.64 16.85
CA GLU A 264 -15.29 -2.51 16.00
C GLU A 264 -14.41 -2.32 14.75
N HIS A 265 -13.28 -3.01 14.65
CA HIS A 265 -12.23 -2.75 13.66
C HIS A 265 -12.71 -2.94 12.22
N VAL A 266 -13.47 -4.01 11.92
CA VAL A 266 -14.03 -4.27 10.59
C VAL A 266 -14.95 -3.13 10.16
N ALA A 267 -15.89 -2.74 11.04
CA ALA A 267 -16.82 -1.65 10.76
C ALA A 267 -16.06 -0.33 10.55
N SER A 268 -15.06 -0.07 11.38
CA SER A 268 -14.27 1.15 11.29
C SER A 268 -13.41 1.21 10.01
N LEU A 269 -12.87 0.09 9.54
CA LEU A 269 -12.14 0.02 8.28
C LEU A 269 -13.06 0.28 7.08
N ARG A 270 -14.29 -0.28 7.10
CA ARG A 270 -15.32 -0.04 6.08
C ARG A 270 -15.75 1.41 5.95
N LEU A 271 -15.52 2.25 6.98
CA LEU A 271 -15.80 3.69 6.92
C LEU A 271 -14.75 4.48 6.13
N ILE A 272 -13.59 3.91 5.78
CA ILE A 272 -12.59 4.58 4.96
C ILE A 272 -13.04 4.57 3.49
N PRO A 273 -13.33 5.72 2.86
CA PRO A 273 -13.74 5.76 1.47
C PRO A 273 -12.67 5.18 0.54
N GLY A 274 -13.06 4.32 -0.39
CA GLY A 274 -12.14 3.72 -1.35
C GLY A 274 -11.22 2.64 -0.77
N PHE A 275 -11.53 2.10 0.40
CA PHE A 275 -10.79 1.03 1.06
C PHE A 275 -11.62 -0.26 1.01
N ASP A 276 -11.17 -1.28 0.27
CA ASP A 276 -11.86 -2.56 0.22
C ASP A 276 -11.57 -3.39 1.46
N VAL A 277 -12.60 -4.05 1.98
CA VAL A 277 -12.50 -4.88 3.18
C VAL A 277 -13.07 -6.27 2.89
N TRP A 278 -12.19 -7.24 2.75
CA TRP A 278 -12.49 -8.64 2.48
C TRP A 278 -12.46 -9.46 3.75
N ARG A 279 -13.45 -10.31 3.97
CA ARG A 279 -13.51 -11.29 5.06
C ARG A 279 -13.87 -12.67 4.51
N PRO A 280 -12.91 -13.38 3.91
CA PRO A 280 -13.15 -14.70 3.33
C PRO A 280 -13.56 -15.74 4.38
N ALA A 281 -14.50 -16.62 4.02
CA ALA A 281 -14.97 -17.69 4.86
C ALA A 281 -14.12 -18.99 4.73
N ASP A 282 -13.48 -19.22 3.57
CA ASP A 282 -12.68 -20.41 3.31
C ASP A 282 -11.48 -20.16 2.38
N THR A 283 -10.87 -21.25 1.88
CA THR A 283 -9.69 -21.17 1.01
C THR A 283 -10.04 -20.61 -0.37
N VAL A 284 -11.19 -20.94 -0.93
CA VAL A 284 -11.63 -20.44 -2.25
C VAL A 284 -11.82 -18.93 -2.20
N GLU A 285 -12.61 -18.47 -1.23
CA GLU A 285 -12.83 -17.01 -1.05
C GLU A 285 -11.52 -16.27 -0.71
N SER A 286 -10.61 -16.93 0.01
CA SER A 286 -9.30 -16.33 0.31
C SER A 286 -8.45 -16.14 -0.95
N ILE A 287 -8.50 -17.05 -1.91
CA ILE A 287 -7.81 -16.92 -3.20
C ILE A 287 -8.44 -15.77 -4.01
N VAL A 288 -9.78 -15.73 -4.10
CA VAL A 288 -10.49 -14.63 -4.80
C VAL A 288 -10.16 -13.26 -4.16
N ALA A 289 -10.12 -13.18 -2.83
CA ALA A 289 -9.79 -11.94 -2.14
C ALA A 289 -8.34 -11.48 -2.41
N TRP A 290 -7.37 -12.40 -2.49
CA TRP A 290 -6.01 -12.09 -2.89
C TRP A 290 -5.94 -11.63 -4.35
N ASP A 291 -6.62 -12.33 -5.25
CA ASP A 291 -6.69 -12.01 -6.68
C ASP A 291 -7.28 -10.62 -6.90
N ALA A 292 -8.46 -10.33 -6.34
CA ALA A 292 -9.09 -9.02 -6.40
C ALA A 292 -8.20 -7.91 -5.84
N ALA A 293 -7.46 -8.16 -4.76
CA ALA A 293 -6.52 -7.19 -4.19
C ALA A 293 -5.28 -6.99 -5.07
N LEU A 294 -4.82 -8.04 -5.76
CA LEU A 294 -3.72 -7.98 -6.73
C LEU A 294 -4.13 -7.26 -8.02
N GLU A 295 -5.35 -7.39 -8.47
CA GLU A 295 -5.86 -6.69 -9.65
C GLU A 295 -6.17 -5.22 -9.40
N ARG A 296 -6.59 -4.88 -8.19
CA ARG A 296 -7.01 -3.52 -7.85
C ARG A 296 -5.87 -2.51 -7.91
N ARG A 297 -5.99 -1.48 -8.75
CA ARG A 297 -4.95 -0.46 -9.01
C ARG A 297 -5.24 0.92 -8.43
N ASP A 298 -6.47 1.18 -8.01
CA ASP A 298 -6.97 2.51 -7.65
C ASP A 298 -7.26 2.70 -6.16
N GLY A 299 -6.83 1.75 -5.34
CA GLY A 299 -7.04 1.80 -3.91
C GLY A 299 -6.47 0.60 -3.15
N PRO A 300 -6.39 0.70 -1.82
CA PRO A 300 -5.92 -0.38 -0.97
C PRO A 300 -7.00 -1.40 -0.66
N SER A 301 -6.56 -2.62 -0.33
CA SER A 301 -7.42 -3.71 0.11
C SER A 301 -6.98 -4.24 1.47
N ALA A 302 -7.92 -4.46 2.39
CA ALA A 302 -7.72 -5.20 3.63
C ALA A 302 -8.26 -6.63 3.46
N LEU A 303 -7.43 -7.61 3.75
CA LEU A 303 -7.77 -9.01 3.77
C LEU A 303 -7.78 -9.49 5.23
N ILE A 304 -8.96 -9.84 5.75
CA ILE A 304 -9.17 -10.13 7.18
C ILE A 304 -9.44 -11.62 7.35
N PHE A 305 -8.63 -12.26 8.22
CA PHE A 305 -8.59 -13.70 8.38
C PHE A 305 -8.72 -14.15 9.83
N SER A 306 -9.35 -15.31 10.03
CA SER A 306 -9.53 -15.93 11.36
C SER A 306 -8.24 -16.59 11.88
N ARG A 307 -8.13 -16.66 13.21
CA ARG A 307 -7.14 -17.50 13.90
C ARG A 307 -7.64 -18.94 14.05
N GLN A 308 -8.91 -19.10 14.39
CA GLN A 308 -9.56 -20.38 14.57
C GLN A 308 -9.86 -21.06 13.21
N THR A 309 -9.96 -22.37 13.23
CA THR A 309 -10.43 -23.16 12.09
C THR A 309 -11.91 -22.86 11.83
N VAL A 310 -12.25 -22.71 10.56
CA VAL A 310 -13.62 -22.56 10.06
C VAL A 310 -13.96 -23.70 9.12
N ALA A 311 -15.24 -23.99 8.99
CA ALA A 311 -15.72 -25.02 8.06
C ALA A 311 -15.52 -24.56 6.60
N PHE A 312 -15.28 -25.48 5.71
CA PHE A 312 -15.38 -25.24 4.27
C PHE A 312 -16.84 -25.04 3.88
N CYS A 313 -17.12 -24.14 2.94
CA CYS A 313 -18.47 -23.91 2.43
C CYS A 313 -18.85 -25.04 1.45
N GLU A 314 -19.46 -26.11 1.97
CA GLU A 314 -19.87 -27.29 1.18
C GLU A 314 -21.10 -27.00 0.29
N GLU A 315 -21.90 -25.99 0.64
CA GLU A 315 -23.11 -25.60 -0.11
C GLU A 315 -22.80 -24.95 -1.46
N ARG A 316 -21.53 -24.59 -1.71
CA ARG A 316 -21.09 -24.02 -2.97
C ARG A 316 -20.75 -25.16 -3.95
N ASP A 317 -21.69 -25.49 -4.84
CA ASP A 317 -21.52 -26.58 -5.83
C ASP A 317 -20.43 -26.26 -6.88
N GLU A 318 -20.34 -25.00 -7.31
CA GLU A 318 -19.37 -24.53 -8.30
C GLU A 318 -18.66 -23.29 -7.81
N VAL A 319 -17.38 -23.12 -8.22
CA VAL A 319 -16.64 -21.89 -7.94
C VAL A 319 -17.09 -20.81 -8.92
N ASP A 320 -17.93 -19.89 -8.46
CA ASP A 320 -18.22 -18.64 -9.17
C ASP A 320 -17.34 -17.52 -8.59
N ALA A 321 -16.10 -17.43 -9.09
CA ALA A 321 -15.15 -16.42 -8.67
C ALA A 321 -15.67 -15.00 -8.90
N ASP A 322 -16.40 -14.76 -10.00
CA ASP A 322 -16.99 -13.47 -10.31
C ASP A 322 -18.09 -13.09 -9.30
N ALA A 323 -18.90 -14.04 -8.85
CA ALA A 323 -19.90 -13.79 -7.83
C ALA A 323 -19.25 -13.43 -6.49
N ILE A 324 -18.21 -14.15 -6.08
CA ILE A 324 -17.44 -13.86 -4.87
C ILE A 324 -16.78 -12.49 -5.00
N ALA A 325 -16.15 -12.18 -6.15
CA ALA A 325 -15.47 -10.91 -6.42
C ALA A 325 -16.41 -9.70 -6.36
N ARG A 326 -17.69 -9.88 -6.63
CA ARG A 326 -18.73 -8.84 -6.44
C ARG A 326 -19.02 -8.51 -4.97
N GLY A 327 -18.46 -9.30 -4.03
CA GLY A 327 -18.51 -9.04 -2.59
C GLY A 327 -19.71 -9.64 -1.84
N ALA A 328 -20.68 -10.21 -2.53
CA ALA A 328 -21.79 -10.97 -1.94
C ALA A 328 -22.40 -11.92 -2.97
N TYR A 329 -22.72 -13.12 -2.55
CA TYR A 329 -23.36 -14.15 -3.37
C TYR A 329 -24.27 -15.03 -2.52
N VAL A 330 -25.14 -15.80 -3.16
CA VAL A 330 -26.02 -16.77 -2.48
C VAL A 330 -25.20 -18.06 -2.30
N ALA A 331 -24.82 -18.38 -1.07
CA ALA A 331 -24.11 -19.63 -0.75
C ALA A 331 -25.08 -20.83 -0.65
N ALA A 332 -26.31 -20.60 -0.16
CA ALA A 332 -27.32 -21.61 -0.04
C ALA A 332 -28.71 -21.04 -0.38
N GLU A 333 -29.45 -21.73 -1.23
CA GLU A 333 -30.83 -21.37 -1.57
C GLU A 333 -31.82 -21.95 -0.54
N ALA A 334 -33.02 -21.41 -0.53
CA ALA A 334 -34.11 -21.99 0.26
C ALA A 334 -34.38 -23.45 -0.21
N PRO A 335 -34.73 -24.39 0.70
CA PRO A 335 -35.04 -25.75 0.31
C PRO A 335 -36.06 -25.84 -0.81
N ALA A 336 -35.85 -26.77 -1.75
CA ALA A 336 -36.76 -26.98 -2.87
C ALA A 336 -38.21 -27.19 -2.37
N GLY A 337 -39.14 -26.40 -2.86
CA GLY A 337 -40.58 -26.47 -2.46
C GLY A 337 -40.95 -25.56 -1.27
N ALA A 338 -40.03 -24.85 -0.65
CA ALA A 338 -40.32 -23.93 0.45
C ALA A 338 -41.07 -22.63 0.02
N GLY A 339 -41.20 -22.36 -1.29
CA GLY A 339 -41.77 -21.14 -1.80
C GLY A 339 -40.83 -19.96 -1.76
N LYS A 340 -41.28 -18.77 -1.37
CA LYS A 340 -40.43 -17.59 -1.19
C LYS A 340 -39.66 -17.71 0.13
N ALA A 341 -38.39 -17.33 0.13
CA ALA A 341 -37.59 -17.21 1.36
C ALA A 341 -38.27 -16.21 2.32
N GLU A 342 -38.52 -16.66 3.54
CA GLU A 342 -39.10 -15.83 4.61
C GLU A 342 -38.04 -15.05 5.37
N VAL A 343 -36.81 -15.57 5.40
CA VAL A 343 -35.65 -14.99 6.10
C VAL A 343 -34.43 -15.08 5.18
N ILE A 344 -33.63 -14.02 5.17
CA ILE A 344 -32.33 -13.97 4.53
C ILE A 344 -31.29 -13.84 5.65
N ILE A 345 -30.34 -14.78 5.69
CA ILE A 345 -29.20 -14.74 6.62
C ILE A 345 -27.98 -14.24 5.81
N ALA A 346 -27.41 -13.11 6.21
CA ALA A 346 -26.15 -12.61 5.65
C ALA A 346 -25.03 -12.88 6.66
N ALA A 347 -23.99 -13.59 6.21
CA ALA A 347 -22.82 -13.90 7.00
C ALA A 347 -21.56 -13.40 6.30
N THR A 348 -20.46 -13.27 7.04
CA THR A 348 -19.18 -12.80 6.49
C THR A 348 -18.03 -13.32 7.33
N GLY A 349 -16.96 -13.80 6.69
CA GLY A 349 -15.77 -14.26 7.38
C GLY A 349 -16.01 -15.55 8.15
N SER A 350 -15.66 -15.54 9.44
CA SER A 350 -15.75 -16.71 10.32
C SER A 350 -17.14 -16.92 10.97
N GLU A 351 -18.09 -16.03 10.72
CA GLU A 351 -19.49 -16.15 11.19
C GLU A 351 -20.38 -17.00 10.22
#